data_f9802053b39da08290eaf96fc7f784f5
#
_entry.id   f9802053b39da08290eaf96fc7f784f5
#
_cell.length_a   1.000
_cell.length_b   1.000
_cell.length_c   1.000
_cell.angle_alpha   90.00
_cell.angle_beta   90.00
_cell.angle_gamma   90.00
#
_symmetry.space_group_name_H-M   'P 1'
#
loop_
_entity.id
_entity.type
_entity.pdbx_description
1 polymer ?
#
loop_
_entity_poly.entity_id
_entity_poly.type
_entity_poly.pdbx_seq_one_letter_code
_entity_poly.pdbx_strand_id
1 'polypeptide(L)'
;MVKVTFILNKTEYIGLIVEGHANFAEYGKDIVCSAISSVVVGGLNGIKNIESFDVSIEKGYVKCILKDNETISEHDKIVLETIRYQLLSIQEARNKNIQIREERIG
;
A
#
# COMPACT_ATOMS: atom_id res chain seq x y z
N MET A 1 -1.08 -4.34 -14.66
CA MET A 1 -1.97 -3.88 -13.58
C MET A 1 -1.26 -3.95 -12.25
N VAL A 2 -1.38 -2.90 -11.47
CA VAL A 2 -0.85 -2.88 -10.10
C VAL A 2 -1.92 -3.44 -9.18
N LYS A 3 -1.55 -4.38 -8.33
CA LYS A 3 -2.45 -4.96 -7.34
C LYS A 3 -2.04 -4.52 -5.95
N VAL A 4 -2.99 -3.97 -5.22
CA VAL A 4 -2.77 -3.53 -3.85
C VAL A 4 -3.65 -4.36 -2.93
N THR A 5 -3.05 -4.98 -1.93
CA THR A 5 -3.78 -5.75 -0.94
C THR A 5 -3.55 -5.11 0.42
N PHE A 6 -4.60 -4.63 1.05
CA PHE A 6 -4.53 -4.15 2.43
C PHE A 6 -4.82 -5.32 3.36
N ILE A 7 -4.00 -5.45 4.39
CA ILE A 7 -4.11 -6.52 5.36
C ILE A 7 -4.80 -5.98 6.60
N LEU A 8 -5.83 -6.68 7.06
CA LEU A 8 -6.57 -6.33 8.25
C LEU A 8 -6.46 -7.43 9.29
N ASN A 9 -6.38 -7.01 10.55
CA ASN A 9 -6.61 -7.89 11.68
C ASN A 9 -7.90 -7.39 12.32
N LYS A 10 -8.97 -8.19 12.21
CA LYS A 10 -10.32 -7.75 12.57
C LYS A 10 -10.70 -6.52 11.74
N THR A 11 -10.81 -5.36 12.34
CA THR A 11 -11.17 -4.12 11.64
C THR A 11 -10.00 -3.18 11.46
N GLU A 12 -8.82 -3.55 11.96
CA GLU A 12 -7.64 -2.67 11.90
C GLU A 12 -6.78 -2.96 10.69
N TYR A 13 -6.43 -1.91 9.96
CA TYR A 13 -5.44 -2.04 8.90
C TYR A 13 -4.06 -2.17 9.53
N ILE A 14 -3.37 -3.25 9.21
CA ILE A 14 -2.05 -3.54 9.78
C ILE A 14 -0.96 -3.63 8.73
N GLY A 15 -1.28 -3.44 7.47
CA GLY A 15 -0.26 -3.45 6.44
C GLY A 15 -0.83 -3.44 5.05
N LEU A 16 0.09 -3.49 4.09
CA LEU A 16 -0.27 -3.57 2.68
C LEU A 16 0.82 -4.27 1.88
N ILE A 17 0.40 -4.79 0.75
CA ILE A 17 1.28 -5.36 -0.25
C ILE A 17 0.92 -4.73 -1.59
N VAL A 18 1.91 -4.19 -2.28
CA VAL A 18 1.73 -3.61 -3.62
C VAL A 18 2.59 -4.42 -4.57
N GLU A 19 1.97 -4.98 -5.61
CA GLU A 19 2.71 -5.82 -6.54
C GLU A 19 2.25 -5.58 -7.98
N GLY A 20 3.15 -5.88 -8.87
CA GLY A 20 2.92 -5.70 -10.28
C GLY A 20 3.46 -4.37 -10.74
N HIS A 21 3.65 -4.30 -12.01
CA HIS A 21 4.04 -3.09 -12.65
C HIS A 21 2.94 -2.77 -13.57
N ALA A 22 2.84 -1.54 -13.68
CA ALA A 22 2.38 -1.12 -14.92
C ALA A 22 3.49 -1.38 -15.91
N ASN A 23 4.15 -2.14 -16.09
CA ASN A 23 5.09 -2.70 -17.05
C ASN A 23 5.18 -2.01 -18.39
N PHE A 24 5.59 -0.80 -18.47
CA PHE A 24 4.88 0.05 -19.21
C PHE A 24 5.73 0.91 -19.99
N ALA A 25 5.79 0.55 -21.00
CA ALA A 25 6.29 1.23 -22.15
C ALA A 25 5.45 2.43 -22.59
N GLU A 26 4.30 2.61 -22.03
CA GLU A 26 3.38 3.67 -22.45
C GLU A 26 3.29 4.81 -21.43
N TYR A 27 3.37 6.04 -21.93
CA TYR A 27 3.41 7.24 -21.11
C TYR A 27 2.34 7.32 -20.02
N GLY A 28 1.10 7.03 -20.34
CA GLY A 28 0.01 7.16 -19.40
C GLY A 28 0.14 6.21 -18.22
N LYS A 29 0.80 5.09 -18.45
CA LYS A 29 0.97 4.07 -17.42
C LYS A 29 2.12 4.39 -16.49
N ASP A 30 3.17 5.03 -17.00
CA ASP A 30 4.28 5.49 -16.17
C ASP A 30 3.81 6.52 -15.16
N ILE A 31 2.92 7.41 -15.56
CA ILE A 31 2.36 8.42 -14.67
C ILE A 31 1.58 7.76 -13.52
N VAL A 32 0.79 6.75 -13.84
CA VAL A 32 0.02 6.03 -12.84
C VAL A 32 0.94 5.30 -11.87
N CYS A 33 1.96 4.62 -12.37
CA CYS A 33 2.94 3.95 -11.54
C CYS A 33 3.67 4.91 -10.63
N SER A 34 4.07 6.06 -11.15
CA SER A 34 4.72 7.09 -10.36
C SER A 34 3.81 7.60 -9.26
N ALA A 35 2.53 7.80 -9.57
CA ALA A 35 1.55 8.25 -8.58
C ALA A 35 1.40 7.20 -7.46
N ILE A 36 1.25 5.93 -7.83
CA ILE A 36 1.12 4.86 -6.85
C ILE A 36 2.36 4.76 -5.99
N SER A 37 3.55 4.78 -6.61
CA SER A 37 4.81 4.69 -5.87
C SER A 37 4.99 5.86 -4.92
N SER A 38 4.65 7.06 -5.35
CA SER A 38 4.75 8.25 -4.50
C SER A 38 3.84 8.15 -3.29
N VAL A 39 2.61 7.71 -3.51
CA VAL A 39 1.64 7.55 -2.42
C VAL A 39 2.10 6.46 -1.45
N VAL A 40 2.52 5.31 -1.96
CA VAL A 40 2.88 4.17 -1.12
C VAL A 40 4.19 4.43 -0.38
N VAL A 41 5.26 4.71 -1.11
CA VAL A 41 6.57 4.90 -0.49
C VAL A 41 6.59 6.17 0.34
N GLY A 42 6.06 7.25 -0.20
CA GLY A 42 5.96 8.51 0.54
C GLY A 42 5.12 8.37 1.79
N GLY A 43 3.99 7.67 1.68
CA GLY A 43 3.12 7.42 2.82
C GLY A 43 3.79 6.56 3.90
N LEU A 44 4.48 5.50 3.48
CA LEU A 44 5.17 4.62 4.42
C LEU A 44 6.30 5.32 5.16
N ASN A 45 6.86 6.38 4.60
CA ASN A 45 7.83 7.20 5.32
C ASN A 45 7.21 7.90 6.52
N GLY A 46 5.89 7.96 6.61
CA GLY A 46 5.19 8.50 7.76
C GLY A 46 4.98 7.52 8.90
N ILE A 47 5.33 6.26 8.71
CA ILE A 47 5.25 5.25 9.78
C ILE A 47 6.27 5.61 10.86
N LYS A 48 5.83 5.67 12.09
CA LYS A 48 6.72 6.01 13.22
C LYS A 48 7.39 4.80 13.83
N ASN A 49 6.70 3.69 13.88
CA ASN A 49 7.22 2.47 14.51
C ASN A 49 7.59 1.44 13.44
N ILE A 50 8.46 1.84 12.52
CA ILE A 50 8.80 1.00 11.37
C ILE A 50 9.42 -0.33 11.79
N GLU A 51 10.11 -0.37 12.92
CA GLU A 51 10.70 -1.59 13.45
C GLU A 51 9.67 -2.64 13.86
N SER A 52 8.42 -2.22 14.02
CA SER A 52 7.32 -3.15 14.33
C SER A 52 6.77 -3.83 13.07
N PHE A 53 7.29 -3.48 11.91
CA PHE A 53 6.78 -3.99 10.63
C PHE A 53 7.83 -4.80 9.90
N ASP A 54 7.36 -5.79 9.14
CA ASP A 54 8.18 -6.45 8.13
C ASP A 54 8.05 -5.64 6.86
N VAL A 55 9.16 -5.12 6.37
CA VAL A 55 9.19 -4.22 5.22
C VAL A 55 10.10 -4.79 4.13
N SER A 56 9.60 -4.84 2.92
CA SER A 56 10.38 -5.16 1.72
C SER A 56 10.01 -4.16 0.65
N ILE A 57 11.00 -3.52 0.08
CA ILE A 57 10.79 -2.60 -1.03
C ILE A 57 11.73 -3.00 -2.16
N GLU A 58 11.15 -3.49 -3.24
CA GLU A 58 11.89 -3.92 -4.41
C GLU A 58 11.17 -3.38 -5.65
N LYS A 59 11.82 -3.46 -6.77
CA LYS A 59 11.20 -3.04 -8.02
C LYS A 59 9.94 -3.85 -8.28
N GLY A 60 8.80 -3.17 -8.34
CA GLY A 60 7.52 -3.82 -8.59
C GLY A 60 6.91 -4.55 -7.40
N TYR A 61 7.48 -4.36 -6.21
CA TYR A 61 6.96 -5.02 -5.03
C TYR A 61 7.24 -4.20 -3.77
N VAL A 62 6.20 -3.93 -3.02
CA VAL A 62 6.32 -3.28 -1.71
C VAL A 62 5.49 -4.09 -0.73
N LYS A 63 6.08 -4.43 0.40
CA LYS A 63 5.39 -5.07 1.49
C LYS A 63 5.70 -4.32 2.78
N CYS A 64 4.66 -4.03 3.55
CA CYS A 64 4.81 -3.44 4.88
C CYS A 64 3.67 -4.00 5.73
N ILE A 65 3.98 -4.96 6.58
CA ILE A 65 2.97 -5.66 7.39
C ILE A 65 3.46 -5.71 8.83
N LEU A 66 2.57 -5.40 9.76
CA LEU A 66 2.86 -5.48 11.19
C LEU A 66 3.32 -6.89 11.55
N LYS A 67 4.42 -6.98 12.31
CA LYS A 67 4.94 -8.27 12.78
C LYS A 67 3.97 -8.92 13.76
N ASP A 68 4.05 -10.24 13.86
CA ASP A 68 3.28 -11.00 14.84
C ASP A 68 3.61 -10.50 16.25
N ASN A 69 2.59 -10.47 17.11
CA ASN A 69 2.72 -10.04 18.50
C ASN A 69 3.03 -8.55 18.70
N GLU A 70 3.01 -7.78 17.63
CA GLU A 70 3.12 -6.32 17.72
C GLU A 70 1.73 -5.70 17.71
N THR A 71 1.62 -4.52 18.32
CA THR A 71 0.36 -3.76 18.32
C THR A 71 0.59 -2.50 17.50
N ILE A 72 -0.32 -2.22 16.58
CA ILE A 72 -0.18 -1.03 15.76
C ILE A 72 -0.59 0.22 16.56
N SER A 73 0.20 1.29 16.44
CA SER A 73 -0.12 2.56 17.06
C SER A 73 -1.25 3.27 16.30
N GLU A 74 -1.94 4.18 16.98
CA GLU A 74 -2.97 5.01 16.33
C GLU A 74 -2.39 5.78 15.15
N HIS A 75 -1.21 6.36 15.33
CA HIS A 75 -0.56 7.10 14.26
C HIS A 75 -0.33 6.25 13.02
N ASP A 76 0.24 5.07 13.21
CA ASP A 76 0.57 4.20 12.08
C ASP A 76 -0.68 3.63 11.41
N LYS A 77 -1.72 3.41 12.20
CA LYS A 77 -3.00 3.01 11.66
C LYS A 77 -3.57 4.09 10.73
N ILE A 78 -3.50 5.33 11.15
CA ILE A 78 -3.99 6.46 10.34
C ILE A 78 -3.15 6.61 9.06
N VAL A 79 -1.85 6.40 9.15
CA VAL A 79 -0.99 6.44 7.97
C VAL A 79 -1.45 5.41 6.94
N LEU A 80 -1.69 4.17 7.36
CA LEU A 80 -2.15 3.12 6.45
C LEU A 80 -3.52 3.44 5.87
N GLU A 81 -4.43 3.95 6.68
CA GLU A 81 -5.75 4.33 6.21
C GLU A 81 -5.68 5.47 5.19
N THR A 82 -4.80 6.42 5.43
CA THR A 82 -4.62 7.55 4.51
C THR A 82 -4.08 7.09 3.16
N ILE A 83 -3.09 6.20 3.18
CA ILE A 83 -2.57 5.60 1.95
C ILE A 83 -3.71 4.93 1.18
N ARG A 84 -4.57 4.21 1.88
CA ARG A 84 -5.70 3.53 1.25
C ARG A 84 -6.64 4.52 0.56
N TYR A 85 -7.01 5.61 1.22
CA TYR A 85 -7.86 6.62 0.62
C TYR A 85 -7.24 7.25 -0.61
N GLN A 86 -5.94 7.49 -0.57
CA GLN A 86 -5.23 8.06 -1.71
C GLN A 86 -5.21 7.09 -2.88
N LEU A 87 -4.98 5.81 -2.61
CA LEU A 87 -5.00 4.80 -3.66
C LEU A 87 -6.39 4.59 -4.25
N LEU A 88 -7.42 4.69 -3.41
CA LEU A 88 -8.81 4.63 -3.90
C LEU A 88 -9.10 5.77 -4.87
N SER A 89 -8.55 6.95 -4.62
CA SER A 89 -8.71 8.09 -5.54
C SER A 89 -8.05 7.79 -6.89
N ILE A 90 -6.89 7.16 -6.88
CA ILE A 90 -6.22 6.76 -8.12
C ILE A 90 -7.06 5.70 -8.84
N GLN A 91 -7.58 4.73 -8.10
CA GLN A 91 -8.40 3.67 -8.70
C GLN A 91 -9.65 4.24 -9.35
N GLU A 92 -10.27 5.22 -8.72
CA GLU A 92 -11.45 5.87 -9.29
C GLU A 92 -11.15 6.49 -10.66
N ALA A 93 -10.00 7.11 -10.79
CA ALA A 93 -9.59 7.74 -12.03
C ALA A 93 -8.99 6.77 -13.06
N ARG A 94 -8.41 5.67 -12.60
CA ARG A 94 -7.63 4.73 -13.43
C ARG A 94 -7.90 3.28 -13.08
N ASN A 95 -9.17 2.89 -13.03
CA ASN A 95 -9.57 1.55 -12.58
C ASN A 95 -9.02 0.39 -13.43
N LYS A 96 -8.52 0.68 -14.62
CA LYS A 96 -7.91 -0.35 -15.47
C LYS A 96 -6.44 -0.59 -15.14
N ASN A 97 -5.84 0.27 -14.31
CA ASN A 97 -4.40 0.23 -14.01
C ASN A 97 -4.11 -0.23 -12.59
N ILE A 98 -5.08 -0.17 -11.71
CA ILE A 98 -4.90 -0.52 -10.30
C ILE A 98 -6.12 -1.27 -9.78
N GLN A 99 -5.86 -2.30 -8.97
CA GLN A 99 -6.90 -3.07 -8.29
C GLN A 99 -6.58 -3.09 -6.81
N ILE A 100 -7.53 -2.69 -5.99
CA ILE A 100 -7.37 -2.65 -4.53
C ILE A 100 -8.29 -3.69 -3.91
N ARG A 101 -7.75 -4.49 -3.00
CA ARG A 101 -8.53 -5.47 -2.26
C ARG A 101 -8.07 -5.53 -0.82
N GLU A 102 -8.84 -6.24 -0.02
CA GLU A 102 -8.58 -6.41 1.40
C GLU A 102 -8.48 -7.89 1.74
N GLU A 103 -7.56 -8.22 2.63
CA GLU A 103 -7.40 -9.58 3.12
C GLU A 103 -7.37 -9.53 4.65
N ARG A 104 -8.25 -10.29 5.26
CA ARG A 104 -8.37 -10.30 6.73
C ARG A 104 -7.68 -11.53 7.29
N ILE A 105 -6.85 -11.34 8.30
CA ILE A 105 -6.11 -12.43 8.93
C ILE A 105 -6.53 -12.71 10.36
N GLY A 106 -7.44 -11.95 10.88
CA GLY A 106 -7.90 -12.15 12.25
C GLY A 106 -9.36 -11.92 12.46
#